data_edf9753cb1dd8cc9c3e2dcf6f768e48e
#
_entry.id   edf9753cb1dd8cc9c3e2dcf6f768e48e
#
_cell.length_a   1.000
_cell.length_b   1.000
_cell.length_c   1.000
_cell.angle_alpha   90.00
_cell.angle_beta   90.00
_cell.angle_gamma   90.00
#
_symmetry.space_group_name_H-M   'P 1'
#
loop_
_entity.id
_entity.type
_entity.pdbx_description
1 polymer ?
#
loop_
_entity_poly.entity_id
_entity_poly.type
_entity_poly.pdbx_seq_one_letter_code
_entity_poly.pdbx_strand_id
1 'polypeptide(L)'
;EFINDEMIIITEKEGKLSLVNLRNNTVSEINHSIPVTSYGQGGLLDIVHYNDYLYISFTIGNNQGKYTTAIGKGEFLYPYNEIKKFQTLLEALPYLNSGAHFGSRVLINRGNIYATIGERGNGELSQNPANHIGSVVEINLNGTKTTPRFSNYKDSLPEVFQIGLRNPQGLALSINENMYLSNHGAKGGDFIGLVLPNTNYGWNNIGWGGKNYIGTQIGTGKAFSDEYLKPILSWVPSIAPSDIVFYQGNEFPEWSNDLLITSLKFKMLLKISISDGNVSNETIILKDKIGRIRDVDVNSKGEIFLISDESNSTIWKITNPKRK
;
A
#
# COMPACT_ATOMS: atom_id res chain seq x y z
N GLU A 1 -8.97 -5.71 5.64
CA GLU A 1 -9.37 -6.65 4.59
C GLU A 1 -10.62 -7.43 4.99
N PHE A 2 -11.61 -7.48 4.12
CA PHE A 2 -12.85 -8.24 4.32
C PHE A 2 -12.66 -9.72 3.92
N ILE A 3 -13.12 -10.65 4.78
CA ILE A 3 -13.37 -12.05 4.39
C ILE A 3 -14.76 -12.17 3.75
N ASN A 4 -15.70 -11.45 4.31
CA ASN A 4 -17.08 -11.29 3.86
C ASN A 4 -17.69 -10.04 4.53
N ASP A 5 -18.95 -9.70 4.23
CA ASP A 5 -19.60 -8.49 4.75
C ASP A 5 -19.68 -8.37 6.29
N GLU A 6 -19.46 -9.46 7.01
CA GLU A 6 -19.57 -9.50 8.47
C GLU A 6 -18.22 -9.71 9.17
N MET A 7 -17.15 -10.07 8.44
CA MET A 7 -15.86 -10.41 9.04
C MET A 7 -14.71 -9.66 8.38
N ILE A 8 -13.91 -9.00 9.21
CA ILE A 8 -12.71 -8.23 8.81
C ILE A 8 -11.48 -8.82 9.50
N ILE A 9 -10.38 -8.96 8.76
CA ILE A 9 -9.06 -9.22 9.32
C ILE A 9 -8.34 -7.91 9.51
N ILE A 10 -7.66 -7.75 10.64
CA ILE A 10 -6.82 -6.60 10.96
C ILE A 10 -5.42 -7.08 11.26
N THR A 11 -4.44 -6.47 10.61
CA THR A 11 -3.01 -6.63 10.92
C THR A 11 -2.61 -5.62 12.00
N GLU A 12 -1.93 -6.08 13.04
CA GLU A 12 -1.34 -5.23 14.04
C GLU A 12 0.19 -5.26 13.89
N LYS A 13 0.80 -4.10 13.84
CA LYS A 13 2.23 -3.93 13.52
C LYS A 13 3.16 -4.88 14.31
N GLU A 14 2.83 -5.12 15.57
CA GLU A 14 3.65 -5.97 16.46
C GLU A 14 3.55 -7.47 16.14
N GLY A 15 2.78 -7.84 15.12
CA GLY A 15 2.69 -9.21 14.62
C GLY A 15 1.41 -9.95 14.99
N LYS A 16 0.42 -9.30 15.58
CA LYS A 16 -0.86 -9.91 15.86
C LYS A 16 -1.81 -9.79 14.67
N LEU A 17 -2.62 -10.82 14.44
CA LEU A 17 -3.75 -10.83 13.52
C LEU A 17 -5.05 -10.96 14.31
N SER A 18 -5.97 -10.05 14.05
CA SER A 18 -7.28 -10.01 14.70
C SER A 18 -8.39 -10.24 13.68
N LEU A 19 -9.33 -11.14 14.00
CA LEU A 19 -10.58 -11.32 13.28
C LEU A 19 -11.68 -10.58 14.01
N VAL A 20 -12.31 -9.62 13.34
CA VAL A 20 -13.44 -8.85 13.87
C VAL A 20 -14.72 -9.32 13.23
N ASN A 21 -15.69 -9.73 14.04
CA ASN A 21 -17.04 -10.02 13.59
C ASN A 21 -17.93 -8.80 13.83
N LEU A 22 -18.35 -8.15 12.75
CA LEU A 22 -19.14 -6.91 12.77
C LEU A 22 -20.59 -7.12 13.25
N ARG A 23 -21.11 -8.35 13.17
CA ARG A 23 -22.49 -8.67 13.56
C ARG A 23 -22.69 -8.65 15.08
N ASN A 24 -21.71 -9.16 15.81
CA ASN A 24 -21.76 -9.28 17.27
C ASN A 24 -20.69 -8.48 18.01
N ASN A 25 -19.87 -7.71 17.25
CA ASN A 25 -18.76 -6.90 17.77
C ASN A 25 -17.72 -7.69 18.57
N THR A 26 -17.47 -8.95 18.20
CA THR A 26 -16.42 -9.74 18.83
C THR A 26 -15.11 -9.64 18.07
N VAL A 27 -14.02 -9.68 18.83
CA VAL A 27 -12.65 -9.72 18.30
C VAL A 27 -12.01 -11.00 18.80
N SER A 28 -11.44 -11.77 17.89
CA SER A 28 -10.67 -12.99 18.19
C SER A 28 -9.31 -12.94 17.52
N GLU A 29 -8.32 -13.60 18.12
CA GLU A 29 -6.98 -13.70 17.54
C GLU A 29 -6.92 -14.82 16.51
N ILE A 30 -6.20 -14.59 15.41
CA ILE A 30 -5.87 -15.57 14.40
C ILE A 30 -4.46 -16.10 14.68
N ASN A 31 -4.34 -17.41 14.93
CA ASN A 31 -3.06 -18.06 15.14
C ASN A 31 -2.25 -18.14 13.85
N HIS A 32 -0.94 -17.87 13.90
CA HIS A 32 -0.07 -17.95 12.74
C HIS A 32 1.40 -18.18 13.11
N SER A 33 2.19 -18.60 12.10
CA SER A 33 3.65 -18.79 12.18
C SER A 33 4.43 -17.82 11.28
N ILE A 34 3.88 -16.65 10.96
CA ILE A 34 4.55 -15.63 10.14
C ILE A 34 5.78 -15.13 10.89
N PRO A 35 6.98 -15.13 10.29
CA PRO A 35 8.22 -14.70 10.97
C PRO A 35 8.36 -13.18 11.02
N VAL A 36 7.41 -12.50 11.66
CA VAL A 36 7.34 -11.05 11.75
C VAL A 36 8.45 -10.51 12.66
N THR A 37 9.11 -9.45 12.21
CA THR A 37 10.00 -8.63 13.03
C THR A 37 9.46 -7.20 13.08
N SER A 38 8.98 -6.74 14.23
CA SER A 38 8.60 -5.33 14.44
C SER A 38 9.88 -4.50 14.62
N TYR A 39 10.13 -3.57 13.68
CA TYR A 39 11.28 -2.67 13.74
C TYR A 39 10.98 -1.34 13.03
N GLY A 40 11.04 -0.25 13.77
CA GLY A 40 10.74 1.08 13.25
C GLY A 40 9.32 1.20 12.71
N GLN A 41 9.18 1.44 11.41
CA GLN A 41 7.88 1.46 10.70
C GLN A 41 7.43 0.07 10.23
N GLY A 42 8.31 -0.92 10.30
CA GLY A 42 8.03 -2.29 9.86
C GLY A 42 7.40 -3.15 10.95
N GLY A 43 6.80 -4.27 10.54
CA GLY A 43 6.09 -5.24 11.37
C GLY A 43 5.22 -6.13 10.51
N LEU A 44 4.06 -6.53 11.00
CA LEU A 44 2.99 -7.12 10.19
C LEU A 44 2.25 -5.97 9.50
N LEU A 45 2.16 -5.99 8.16
CA LEU A 45 1.85 -4.81 7.39
C LEU A 45 0.51 -4.94 6.68
N ASP A 46 0.48 -5.43 5.46
CA ASP A 46 -0.74 -5.53 4.66
C ASP A 46 -1.19 -6.98 4.45
N ILE A 47 -2.46 -7.17 4.12
CA ILE A 47 -3.05 -8.49 3.95
C ILE A 47 -4.15 -8.46 2.88
N VAL A 48 -4.19 -9.49 2.04
CA VAL A 48 -5.23 -9.71 1.03
C VAL A 48 -5.76 -11.13 1.15
N HIS A 49 -7.07 -11.28 1.26
CA HIS A 49 -7.76 -12.56 1.18
C HIS A 49 -8.13 -12.88 -0.26
N TYR A 50 -7.57 -13.96 -0.80
CA TYR A 50 -7.87 -14.38 -2.16
C TYR A 50 -8.02 -15.89 -2.25
N ASN A 51 -9.21 -16.35 -2.63
CA ASN A 51 -9.62 -17.75 -2.54
C ASN A 51 -9.46 -18.26 -1.09
N ASP A 52 -8.81 -19.40 -0.92
CA ASP A 52 -8.59 -20.04 0.39
C ASP A 52 -7.26 -19.60 1.05
N TYR A 53 -6.67 -18.49 0.62
CA TYR A 53 -5.35 -18.02 1.07
C TYR A 53 -5.37 -16.58 1.55
N LEU A 54 -4.52 -16.31 2.54
CA LEU A 54 -4.09 -14.94 2.86
C LEU A 54 -2.70 -14.70 2.25
N TYR A 55 -2.56 -13.58 1.56
CA TYR A 55 -1.31 -13.04 1.05
C TYR A 55 -0.94 -11.85 1.91
N ILE A 56 0.27 -11.88 2.47
CA ILE A 56 0.63 -11.01 3.58
C ILE A 56 1.99 -10.40 3.31
N SER A 57 2.09 -9.08 3.53
CA SER A 57 3.37 -8.40 3.62
C SER A 57 3.78 -8.20 5.07
N PHE A 58 5.06 -8.38 5.34
CA PHE A 58 5.60 -8.26 6.68
C PHE A 58 7.08 -7.88 6.64
N THR A 59 7.60 -7.43 7.75
CA THR A 59 9.03 -7.20 7.91
C THR A 59 9.70 -8.43 8.48
N ILE A 60 10.82 -8.82 7.88
CA ILE A 60 11.70 -9.88 8.38
C ILE A 60 13.09 -9.32 8.64
N GLY A 61 13.73 -9.80 9.70
CA GLY A 61 15.11 -9.50 10.06
C GLY A 61 16.06 -10.65 9.77
N ASN A 62 17.35 -10.36 9.59
CA ASN A 62 18.40 -11.35 9.49
C ASN A 62 19.36 -11.33 10.70
N ASN A 63 20.26 -12.30 10.78
CA ASN A 63 21.24 -12.43 11.87
C ASN A 63 22.29 -11.29 11.94
N GLN A 64 22.29 -10.37 10.97
CA GLN A 64 23.17 -9.20 10.93
C GLN A 64 22.47 -7.93 11.45
N GLY A 65 21.26 -8.01 11.98
CA GLY A 65 20.47 -6.87 12.42
C GLY A 65 20.00 -5.98 11.27
N LYS A 66 19.79 -6.56 10.08
CA LYS A 66 19.22 -5.88 8.92
C LYS A 66 17.83 -6.41 8.64
N TYR A 67 16.99 -5.58 8.06
CA TYR A 67 15.56 -5.82 7.88
C TYR A 67 15.13 -5.56 6.45
N THR A 68 14.09 -6.28 6.01
CA THR A 68 13.48 -6.06 4.70
C THR A 68 11.98 -6.31 4.73
N THR A 69 11.28 -5.92 3.66
CA THR A 69 9.89 -6.31 3.41
C THR A 69 9.86 -7.69 2.77
N ALA A 70 9.01 -8.55 3.28
CA ALA A 70 8.76 -9.87 2.72
C ALA A 70 7.28 -10.04 2.37
N ILE A 71 6.99 -10.92 1.42
CA ILE A 71 5.66 -11.33 1.01
C ILE A 71 5.54 -12.83 1.26
N GLY A 72 4.44 -13.24 1.87
CA GLY A 72 4.15 -14.65 2.12
C GLY A 72 2.70 -14.99 1.88
N LYS A 73 2.39 -16.27 1.91
CA LYS A 73 1.02 -16.78 1.87
C LYS A 73 0.81 -17.94 2.82
N GLY A 74 -0.43 -18.13 3.27
CA GLY A 74 -0.87 -19.28 4.02
C GLY A 74 -2.32 -19.63 3.77
N GLU A 75 -2.68 -20.89 3.96
CA GLU A 75 -4.07 -21.36 3.86
C GLU A 75 -4.92 -20.76 4.98
N PHE A 76 -6.10 -20.24 4.65
CA PHE A 76 -7.01 -19.63 5.59
C PHE A 76 -8.45 -20.01 5.29
N LEU A 77 -8.92 -21.00 6.03
CA LEU A 77 -10.21 -21.65 5.83
C LEU A 77 -11.09 -21.50 7.07
N TYR A 78 -12.41 -21.63 6.89
CA TYR A 78 -13.33 -21.69 8.02
C TYR A 78 -12.84 -22.73 9.05
N PRO A 79 -12.84 -22.44 10.35
CA PRO A 79 -13.50 -21.31 11.04
C PRO A 79 -12.68 -20.00 11.13
N TYR A 80 -11.65 -19.79 10.32
CA TYR A 80 -10.86 -18.56 10.22
C TYR A 80 -10.08 -18.18 11.50
N ASN A 81 -9.60 -19.17 12.22
CA ASN A 81 -8.90 -19.00 13.50
C ASN A 81 -7.39 -19.27 13.41
N GLU A 82 -6.90 -19.75 12.28
CA GLU A 82 -5.50 -20.13 12.09
C GLU A 82 -5.08 -20.01 10.63
N ILE A 83 -3.86 -19.50 10.39
CA ILE A 83 -3.17 -19.56 9.10
C ILE A 83 -2.31 -20.83 9.09
N LYS A 84 -2.58 -21.73 8.14
CA LYS A 84 -1.84 -22.99 7.97
C LYS A 84 -0.86 -22.93 6.81
N LYS A 85 0.16 -23.79 6.86
CA LYS A 85 1.14 -23.96 5.77
C LYS A 85 1.72 -22.64 5.26
N PHE A 86 2.02 -21.71 6.17
CA PHE A 86 2.60 -20.43 5.80
C PHE A 86 3.95 -20.62 5.12
N GLN A 87 4.16 -19.88 4.04
CA GLN A 87 5.44 -19.84 3.31
C GLN A 87 5.77 -18.42 2.86
N THR A 88 7.03 -18.03 2.98
CA THR A 88 7.54 -16.81 2.39
C THR A 88 7.75 -17.01 0.89
N LEU A 89 7.20 -16.10 0.08
CA LEU A 89 7.26 -16.13 -1.39
C LEU A 89 8.38 -15.25 -1.94
N LEU A 90 8.59 -14.09 -1.30
CA LEU A 90 9.61 -13.10 -1.67
C LEU A 90 10.17 -12.44 -0.43
N GLU A 91 11.49 -12.27 -0.41
CA GLU A 91 12.20 -11.37 0.51
C GLU A 91 12.87 -10.28 -0.32
N ALA A 92 12.51 -9.01 -0.09
CA ALA A 92 13.07 -7.91 -0.86
C ALA A 92 14.56 -7.72 -0.55
N LEU A 93 15.37 -7.58 -1.59
CA LEU A 93 16.84 -7.40 -1.47
C LEU A 93 17.25 -6.00 -1.87
N PRO A 94 18.31 -5.45 -1.24
CA PRO A 94 19.04 -5.99 -0.09
C PRO A 94 18.33 -5.78 1.25
N TYR A 95 18.70 -6.53 2.27
CA TYR A 95 18.40 -6.23 3.66
C TYR A 95 19.17 -5.00 4.11
N LEU A 96 18.51 -4.05 4.79
CA LEU A 96 19.11 -2.79 5.21
C LEU A 96 18.94 -2.55 6.72
N ASN A 97 19.92 -1.89 7.33
CA ASN A 97 19.81 -1.42 8.71
C ASN A 97 19.03 -0.09 8.73
N SER A 98 17.73 -0.18 8.47
CA SER A 98 16.82 0.97 8.44
C SER A 98 15.44 0.58 8.94
N GLY A 99 14.88 1.38 9.85
CA GLY A 99 13.52 1.24 10.36
C GLY A 99 12.48 2.06 9.57
N ALA A 100 12.84 2.65 8.42
CA ALA A 100 11.96 3.52 7.65
C ALA A 100 11.53 2.91 6.31
N HIS A 101 10.41 3.40 5.79
CA HIS A 101 9.93 3.25 4.41
C HIS A 101 9.90 1.80 3.93
N PHE A 102 9.05 0.96 4.52
CA PHE A 102 8.90 -0.44 4.11
C PHE A 102 8.01 -0.62 2.87
N GLY A 103 7.19 0.38 2.51
CA GLY A 103 6.15 0.23 1.50
C GLY A 103 5.06 -0.70 2.00
N SER A 104 4.86 -1.83 1.34
CA SER A 104 4.17 -3.04 1.82
C SER A 104 2.76 -3.33 1.31
N ARG A 105 2.12 -2.47 0.55
CA ARG A 105 0.79 -2.81 0.01
C ARG A 105 0.86 -3.98 -0.94
N VAL A 106 -0.14 -4.85 -0.84
CA VAL A 106 -0.30 -6.05 -1.66
C VAL A 106 -1.59 -5.94 -2.47
N LEU A 107 -1.53 -6.32 -3.74
CA LEU A 107 -2.68 -6.41 -4.62
C LEU A 107 -2.58 -7.68 -5.47
N ILE A 108 -3.68 -8.37 -5.66
CA ILE A 108 -3.76 -9.50 -6.58
C ILE A 108 -4.51 -9.07 -7.84
N ASN A 109 -3.85 -9.23 -8.98
CA ASN A 109 -4.45 -8.95 -10.28
C ASN A 109 -4.02 -10.00 -11.31
N ARG A 110 -4.96 -10.56 -12.07
CA ARG A 110 -4.72 -11.52 -13.16
C ARG A 110 -3.80 -12.69 -12.79
N GLY A 111 -3.94 -13.20 -11.56
CA GLY A 111 -3.14 -14.34 -11.07
C GLY A 111 -1.71 -14.01 -10.66
N ASN A 112 -1.37 -12.71 -10.55
CA ASN A 112 -0.11 -12.22 -10.02
C ASN A 112 -0.33 -11.41 -8.74
N ILE A 113 0.68 -11.43 -7.88
CA ILE A 113 0.80 -10.57 -6.71
C ILE A 113 1.64 -9.36 -7.11
N TYR A 114 1.12 -8.18 -6.86
CA TYR A 114 1.85 -6.92 -6.92
C TYR A 114 2.06 -6.44 -5.50
N ALA A 115 3.30 -6.06 -5.17
CA ALA A 115 3.58 -5.54 -3.84
C ALA A 115 4.51 -4.32 -3.92
N THR A 116 4.30 -3.36 -3.02
CA THR A 116 5.10 -2.14 -2.96
C THR A 116 6.24 -2.29 -1.96
N ILE A 117 7.44 -1.90 -2.36
CA ILE A 117 8.64 -1.89 -1.52
C ILE A 117 9.15 -0.45 -1.39
N GLY A 118 9.35 0.02 -0.17
CA GLY A 118 9.88 1.36 0.07
C GLY A 118 11.40 1.44 -0.10
N GLU A 119 11.93 2.66 -0.19
CA GLU A 119 13.36 2.91 -0.42
C GLU A 119 14.23 2.76 0.83
N ARG A 120 13.64 2.47 1.97
CA ARG A 120 14.30 2.11 3.21
C ARG A 120 15.31 3.14 3.74
N GLY A 121 15.12 4.44 3.41
CA GLY A 121 16.04 5.52 3.72
C GLY A 121 17.28 5.59 2.81
N ASN A 122 17.30 4.82 1.72
CA ASN A 122 18.38 4.80 0.74
C ASN A 122 17.81 5.05 -0.67
N GLY A 123 17.54 6.34 -0.96
CA GLY A 123 16.87 6.74 -2.18
C GLY A 123 17.61 6.40 -3.47
N GLU A 124 18.94 6.28 -3.45
CA GLU A 124 19.74 5.92 -4.63
C GLU A 124 19.41 4.52 -5.14
N LEU A 125 19.11 3.58 -4.24
CA LEU A 125 18.76 2.21 -4.61
C LEU A 125 17.46 2.14 -5.41
N SER A 126 16.55 3.11 -5.25
CA SER A 126 15.27 3.13 -5.97
C SER A 126 15.41 3.37 -7.47
N GLN A 127 16.60 3.75 -7.95
CA GLN A 127 16.87 3.94 -9.38
C GLN A 127 17.50 2.72 -10.05
N ASN A 128 17.71 1.62 -9.31
CA ASN A 128 18.41 0.45 -9.81
C ASN A 128 17.50 -0.80 -9.78
N PRO A 129 17.03 -1.31 -10.93
CA PRO A 129 16.17 -2.50 -10.99
C PRO A 129 16.92 -3.83 -10.68
N ALA A 130 18.21 -3.80 -10.37
CA ALA A 130 18.95 -4.95 -9.87
C ALA A 130 18.71 -5.20 -8.35
N ASN A 131 17.79 -4.50 -7.75
CA ASN A 131 17.33 -4.67 -6.37
C ASN A 131 15.84 -4.33 -6.27
N HIS A 132 15.19 -4.65 -5.12
CA HIS A 132 13.75 -4.42 -4.92
C HIS A 132 13.43 -3.07 -4.24
N ILE A 133 14.43 -2.30 -3.85
CA ILE A 133 14.26 -1.11 -3.01
C ILE A 133 13.62 0.04 -3.81
N GLY A 134 12.54 0.64 -3.28
CA GLY A 134 11.83 1.72 -3.94
C GLY A 134 11.09 1.31 -5.22
N SER A 135 10.45 0.13 -5.20
CA SER A 135 9.80 -0.46 -6.38
C SER A 135 8.38 -0.98 -6.12
N VAL A 136 7.70 -1.30 -7.19
CA VAL A 136 6.62 -2.30 -7.20
C VAL A 136 7.21 -3.60 -7.75
N VAL A 137 6.96 -4.70 -7.07
CA VAL A 137 7.34 -6.04 -7.50
C VAL A 137 6.14 -6.82 -8.01
N GLU A 138 6.37 -7.75 -8.96
CA GLU A 138 5.37 -8.66 -9.53
C GLU A 138 5.88 -10.10 -9.39
N ILE A 139 5.10 -10.99 -8.76
CA ILE A 139 5.35 -12.42 -8.68
C ILE A 139 4.06 -13.19 -8.91
N ASN A 140 4.14 -14.46 -9.31
CA ASN A 140 2.96 -15.32 -9.39
C ASN A 140 2.44 -15.71 -8.00
N LEU A 141 1.19 -16.18 -7.91
CA LEU A 141 0.56 -16.61 -6.64
C LEU A 141 1.30 -17.73 -5.90
N ASN A 142 2.22 -18.43 -6.54
CA ASN A 142 3.08 -19.45 -5.94
C ASN A 142 4.52 -18.95 -5.65
N GLY A 143 4.80 -17.66 -5.84
CA GLY A 143 6.11 -17.05 -5.63
C GLY A 143 7.09 -17.21 -6.79
N THR A 144 6.71 -17.83 -7.92
CA THR A 144 7.59 -17.88 -9.08
C THR A 144 7.76 -16.51 -9.72
N LYS A 145 8.97 -16.25 -10.19
CA LYS A 145 9.34 -14.99 -10.81
C LYS A 145 8.63 -14.81 -12.16
N THR A 146 8.31 -13.59 -12.48
CA THR A 146 7.73 -13.18 -13.76
C THR A 146 8.82 -12.91 -14.80
N THR A 147 8.44 -12.46 -15.98
CA THR A 147 9.40 -12.04 -17.02
C THR A 147 10.01 -10.69 -16.67
N PRO A 148 11.35 -10.52 -16.78
CA PRO A 148 12.00 -9.24 -16.51
C PRO A 148 11.40 -8.09 -17.31
N ARG A 149 11.03 -7.00 -16.62
CA ARG A 149 10.45 -5.79 -17.23
C ARG A 149 11.53 -4.80 -17.68
N PHE A 150 12.65 -4.74 -16.96
CA PHE A 150 13.78 -3.84 -17.23
C PHE A 150 14.88 -4.54 -18.03
N SER A 151 14.55 -5.08 -19.19
CA SER A 151 15.47 -5.87 -20.04
C SER A 151 16.71 -5.09 -20.52
N ASN A 152 16.63 -3.76 -20.56
CA ASN A 152 17.77 -2.91 -20.96
C ASN A 152 18.77 -2.67 -19.82
N TYR A 153 18.46 -3.09 -18.60
CA TYR A 153 19.35 -2.98 -17.44
C TYR A 153 20.03 -4.33 -17.20
N LYS A 154 21.36 -4.31 -17.15
CA LYS A 154 22.12 -5.49 -16.77
C LYS A 154 21.76 -5.90 -15.33
N ASP A 155 21.60 -7.18 -15.10
CA ASP A 155 21.33 -7.77 -13.79
C ASP A 155 19.99 -7.34 -13.16
N SER A 156 19.03 -6.78 -13.95
CA SER A 156 17.70 -6.46 -13.45
C SER A 156 16.99 -7.70 -12.90
N LEU A 157 16.34 -7.55 -11.75
CA LEU A 157 15.56 -8.63 -11.14
C LEU A 157 14.25 -8.83 -11.89
N PRO A 158 13.88 -10.08 -12.20
CA PRO A 158 12.68 -10.38 -13.01
C PRO A 158 11.37 -9.95 -12.31
N GLU A 159 11.35 -9.91 -10.99
CA GLU A 159 10.20 -9.50 -10.19
C GLU A 159 10.02 -7.98 -10.08
N VAL A 160 11.01 -7.16 -10.49
CA VAL A 160 10.86 -5.70 -10.45
C VAL A 160 9.99 -5.21 -11.60
N PHE A 161 8.85 -4.62 -11.27
CA PHE A 161 7.83 -4.17 -12.21
C PHE A 161 7.94 -2.67 -12.53
N GLN A 162 8.12 -1.83 -11.50
CA GLN A 162 8.23 -0.38 -11.57
C GLN A 162 9.20 0.12 -10.51
N ILE A 163 9.96 1.19 -10.77
CA ILE A 163 10.98 1.72 -9.87
C ILE A 163 10.79 3.23 -9.59
N GLY A 164 11.68 3.79 -8.79
CA GLY A 164 11.73 5.23 -8.52
C GLY A 164 10.72 5.70 -7.49
N LEU A 165 10.38 4.85 -6.53
CA LEU A 165 9.43 5.14 -5.46
C LEU A 165 10.16 5.40 -4.14
N ARG A 166 9.57 6.24 -3.27
CA ARG A 166 10.09 6.50 -1.93
C ARG A 166 9.46 5.56 -0.90
N ASN A 167 8.19 5.73 -0.64
CA ASN A 167 7.45 4.93 0.33
C ASN A 167 5.98 4.81 -0.10
N PRO A 168 5.68 3.90 -1.02
CA PRO A 168 4.32 3.69 -1.51
C PRO A 168 3.49 2.97 -0.44
N GLN A 169 2.33 3.57 -0.08
CA GLN A 169 1.50 3.15 1.04
C GLN A 169 0.09 2.72 0.65
N GLY A 170 -0.34 2.98 -0.58
CA GLY A 170 -1.61 2.51 -1.13
C GLY A 170 -1.41 1.85 -2.48
N LEU A 171 -2.23 0.85 -2.80
CA LEU A 171 -2.26 0.15 -4.08
C LEU A 171 -3.68 -0.30 -4.37
N ALA A 172 -4.27 0.18 -5.47
CA ALA A 172 -5.66 -0.10 -5.81
C ALA A 172 -5.86 -0.41 -7.28
N LEU A 173 -6.94 -1.16 -7.57
CA LEU A 173 -7.38 -1.52 -8.90
C LEU A 173 -8.66 -0.77 -9.25
N SER A 174 -8.67 -0.04 -10.37
CA SER A 174 -9.87 0.60 -10.89
C SER A 174 -10.80 -0.41 -11.57
N ILE A 175 -12.03 0.00 -11.85
CA ILE A 175 -13.00 -0.84 -12.59
C ILE A 175 -12.49 -1.25 -14.00
N ASN A 176 -11.60 -0.45 -14.59
CA ASN A 176 -10.97 -0.73 -15.88
C ASN A 176 -9.66 -1.52 -15.73
N GLU A 177 -9.43 -2.11 -14.57
CA GLU A 177 -8.23 -2.91 -14.24
C GLU A 177 -6.90 -2.15 -14.34
N ASN A 178 -6.91 -0.82 -14.30
CA ASN A 178 -5.71 -0.02 -14.12
C ASN A 178 -5.30 -0.02 -12.66
N MET A 179 -4.03 -0.30 -12.40
CA MET A 179 -3.48 -0.23 -11.06
C MET A 179 -2.97 1.18 -10.75
N TYR A 180 -3.26 1.64 -9.53
CA TYR A 180 -2.82 2.93 -9.00
C TYR A 180 -2.10 2.74 -7.69
N LEU A 181 -1.14 3.61 -7.42
CA LEU A 181 -0.45 3.67 -6.12
C LEU A 181 -0.50 5.09 -5.53
N SER A 182 -0.45 5.16 -4.20
CA SER A 182 -0.08 6.36 -3.47
C SER A 182 1.36 6.26 -2.98
N ASN A 183 2.13 7.36 -3.05
CA ASN A 183 3.51 7.37 -2.61
C ASN A 183 3.81 8.59 -1.75
N HIS A 184 4.51 8.39 -0.63
CA HIS A 184 4.99 9.47 0.21
C HIS A 184 6.22 10.14 -0.39
N GLY A 185 6.15 11.45 -0.59
CA GLY A 185 7.32 12.30 -0.71
C GLY A 185 8.00 12.56 0.63
N ALA A 186 8.77 13.65 0.74
CA ALA A 186 9.35 14.08 2.00
C ALA A 186 8.50 15.19 2.66
N LYS A 187 8.89 16.47 2.60
CA LYS A 187 8.08 17.60 3.09
C LYS A 187 6.94 17.98 2.14
N GLY A 188 6.83 17.32 1.02
CA GLY A 188 5.84 17.44 -0.06
C GLY A 188 6.22 16.48 -1.17
N GLY A 189 5.45 16.48 -2.26
CA GLY A 189 5.63 15.57 -3.38
C GLY A 189 5.08 14.16 -3.12
N ASP A 190 4.15 14.03 -2.16
CA ASP A 190 3.28 12.86 -2.10
C ASP A 190 2.46 12.84 -3.38
N PHE A 191 2.16 11.65 -3.90
CA PHE A 191 1.45 11.58 -5.17
C PHE A 191 0.58 10.33 -5.32
N ILE A 192 -0.35 10.41 -6.27
CA ILE A 192 -1.05 9.29 -6.89
C ILE A 192 -0.51 9.09 -8.29
N GLY A 193 -0.24 7.86 -8.66
CA GLY A 193 0.25 7.52 -9.99
C GLY A 193 -0.16 6.12 -10.45
N LEU A 194 0.02 5.87 -11.75
CA LEU A 194 -0.24 4.56 -12.36
C LEU A 194 0.89 3.56 -12.05
N VAL A 195 0.53 2.32 -11.86
CA VAL A 195 1.49 1.21 -11.80
C VAL A 195 1.62 0.61 -13.19
N LEU A 196 2.74 0.90 -13.84
CA LEU A 196 3.02 0.48 -15.21
C LEU A 196 4.35 -0.26 -15.31
N PRO A 197 4.44 -1.32 -16.15
CA PRO A 197 5.67 -2.08 -16.30
C PRO A 197 6.79 -1.23 -16.89
N ASN A 198 8.03 -1.47 -16.46
CA ASN A 198 9.23 -0.83 -16.99
C ASN A 198 9.20 0.71 -16.92
N THR A 199 8.62 1.26 -15.86
CA THR A 199 8.53 2.71 -15.65
C THR A 199 9.23 3.16 -14.37
N ASN A 200 9.55 4.46 -14.28
CA ASN A 200 10.34 5.05 -13.22
C ASN A 200 9.74 6.39 -12.78
N TYR A 201 9.40 6.53 -11.50
CA TYR A 201 8.92 7.79 -10.91
C TYR A 201 10.05 8.74 -10.47
N GLY A 202 11.30 8.32 -10.60
CA GLY A 202 12.48 9.19 -10.45
C GLY A 202 12.92 9.52 -9.03
N TRP A 203 12.36 8.90 -7.99
CA TRP A 203 12.90 9.08 -6.64
C TRP A 203 14.33 8.48 -6.56
N ASN A 204 15.38 9.18 -6.03
CA ASN A 204 15.41 10.51 -5.38
C ASN A 204 16.00 11.61 -6.31
N ASN A 205 15.97 11.40 -7.62
CA ASN A 205 16.43 12.39 -8.60
C ASN A 205 15.43 13.53 -8.75
N ILE A 206 14.14 13.29 -8.49
CA ILE A 206 13.07 14.27 -8.52
C ILE A 206 12.12 14.08 -7.33
N GLY A 207 11.60 15.19 -6.78
CA GLY A 207 10.71 15.20 -5.61
C GLY A 207 9.27 15.64 -5.89
N TRP A 208 8.85 15.74 -7.13
CA TRP A 208 7.49 16.11 -7.56
C TRP A 208 6.91 17.34 -6.82
N GLY A 209 7.73 18.40 -6.74
CA GLY A 209 7.42 19.64 -6.02
C GLY A 209 7.80 19.65 -4.54
N GLY A 210 8.14 18.50 -3.98
CA GLY A 210 8.57 18.37 -2.58
C GLY A 210 10.01 18.82 -2.33
N LYS A 211 10.32 19.02 -1.04
CA LYS A 211 11.66 19.30 -0.51
C LYS A 211 11.98 18.31 0.60
N ASN A 212 13.24 18.17 0.95
CA ASN A 212 13.68 17.43 2.14
C ASN A 212 13.13 18.08 3.43
N TYR A 213 13.09 17.32 4.53
CA TYR A 213 12.54 17.81 5.81
C TYR A 213 13.24 19.06 6.34
N ILE A 214 14.55 19.21 6.08
CA ILE A 214 15.34 20.40 6.43
C ILE A 214 15.21 21.55 5.42
N GLY A 215 14.36 21.39 4.38
CA GLY A 215 14.09 22.42 3.38
C GLY A 215 15.02 22.42 2.17
N THR A 216 16.03 21.53 2.10
CA THR A 216 16.89 21.37 0.93
C THR A 216 16.14 20.76 -0.26
N GLN A 217 16.65 20.99 -1.45
CA GLN A 217 16.12 20.42 -2.68
C GLN A 217 16.30 18.88 -2.71
N ILE A 218 15.41 18.18 -3.41
CA ILE A 218 15.54 16.75 -3.71
C ILE A 218 16.17 16.65 -5.12
N GLY A 219 17.22 15.85 -5.23
CA GLY A 219 17.89 15.55 -6.50
C GLY A 219 18.24 16.82 -7.30
N THR A 220 17.71 16.93 -8.51
CA THR A 220 17.95 18.08 -9.41
C THR A 220 17.31 19.39 -8.94
N GLY A 221 16.44 19.35 -7.95
CA GLY A 221 15.68 20.50 -7.47
C GLY A 221 14.54 20.96 -8.39
N LYS A 222 14.36 20.33 -9.55
CA LYS A 222 13.22 20.59 -10.44
C LYS A 222 11.94 20.06 -9.80
N ALA A 223 10.84 20.80 -9.94
CA ALA A 223 9.52 20.33 -9.46
C ALA A 223 8.96 19.22 -10.35
N PHE A 224 9.26 19.24 -11.64
CA PHE A 224 8.78 18.28 -12.64
C PHE A 224 9.91 17.92 -13.62
N SER A 225 9.78 16.73 -14.22
CA SER A 225 10.69 16.25 -15.27
C SER A 225 9.92 15.37 -16.26
N ASP A 226 10.26 15.46 -17.53
CA ASP A 226 9.73 14.60 -18.59
C ASP A 226 10.54 13.29 -18.76
N GLU A 227 11.64 13.16 -18.02
CA GLU A 227 12.48 11.94 -18.02
C GLU A 227 11.85 10.80 -17.24
N TYR A 228 10.87 11.10 -16.37
CA TYR A 228 10.22 10.14 -15.48
C TYR A 228 8.72 10.10 -15.74
N LEU A 229 8.10 8.98 -15.34
CA LEU A 229 6.65 8.86 -15.35
C LEU A 229 6.04 9.94 -14.44
N LYS A 230 5.14 10.75 -14.98
CA LYS A 230 4.49 11.81 -14.21
C LYS A 230 3.38 11.25 -13.31
N PRO A 231 3.31 11.69 -12.05
CA PRO A 231 2.14 11.47 -11.22
C PRO A 231 0.86 12.07 -11.85
N ILE A 232 -0.28 11.47 -11.56
CA ILE A 232 -1.60 12.01 -11.93
C ILE A 232 -1.92 13.23 -11.06
N LEU A 233 -1.54 13.16 -9.78
CA LEU A 233 -1.70 14.23 -8.79
C LEU A 233 -0.53 14.20 -7.81
N SER A 234 -0.02 15.37 -7.44
CA SER A 234 0.96 15.51 -6.37
C SER A 234 0.55 16.59 -5.37
N TRP A 235 0.88 16.39 -4.10
CA TRP A 235 0.56 17.32 -3.00
C TRP A 235 1.80 17.98 -2.42
N VAL A 236 1.73 19.31 -2.31
CA VAL A 236 2.66 20.14 -1.57
C VAL A 236 1.85 21.13 -0.74
N PRO A 237 1.90 21.05 0.60
CA PRO A 237 2.70 20.16 1.44
C PRO A 237 2.22 18.70 1.41
N SER A 238 3.07 17.79 1.92
CA SER A 238 2.75 16.38 2.13
C SER A 238 1.47 16.20 2.94
N ILE A 239 0.58 15.34 2.48
CA ILE A 239 -0.64 14.90 3.18
C ILE A 239 -0.43 13.58 3.94
N ALA A 240 0.65 12.85 3.62
CA ALA A 240 0.94 11.48 4.07
C ALA A 240 -0.22 10.52 3.73
N PRO A 241 -0.45 10.19 2.41
CA PRO A 241 -1.50 9.28 2.00
C PRO A 241 -1.18 7.87 2.50
N SER A 242 -2.11 7.23 3.21
CA SER A 242 -1.85 5.94 3.85
C SER A 242 -2.42 4.77 3.09
N ASP A 243 -3.61 4.91 2.53
CA ASP A 243 -4.23 3.90 1.69
C ASP A 243 -5.12 4.51 0.64
N ILE A 244 -5.44 3.71 -0.38
CA ILE A 244 -6.32 4.09 -1.49
C ILE A 244 -7.21 2.92 -1.89
N VAL A 245 -8.46 3.20 -2.23
CA VAL A 245 -9.39 2.22 -2.82
C VAL A 245 -10.30 2.90 -3.84
N PHE A 246 -10.56 2.25 -4.98
CA PHE A 246 -11.61 2.70 -5.88
C PHE A 246 -12.98 2.30 -5.32
N TYR A 247 -13.85 3.29 -5.17
CA TYR A 247 -15.18 3.03 -4.68
C TYR A 247 -16.01 2.27 -5.72
N GLN A 248 -16.48 1.10 -5.31
CA GLN A 248 -17.39 0.28 -6.09
C GLN A 248 -18.49 -0.21 -5.15
N GLY A 249 -19.69 0.37 -5.28
CA GLY A 249 -20.77 -0.04 -4.41
C GLY A 249 -22.02 0.81 -4.59
N ASN A 250 -23.08 0.38 -3.92
CA ASN A 250 -24.41 1.00 -4.06
C ASN A 250 -24.74 2.01 -2.96
N GLU A 251 -23.95 2.09 -1.87
CA GLU A 251 -24.25 3.02 -0.77
C GLU A 251 -24.10 4.48 -1.20
N PHE A 252 -23.09 4.78 -2.04
CA PHE A 252 -22.84 6.09 -2.64
C PHE A 252 -22.70 5.95 -4.16
N PRO A 253 -23.78 5.70 -4.93
CA PRO A 253 -23.68 5.41 -6.36
C PRO A 253 -23.05 6.53 -7.18
N GLU A 254 -23.14 7.77 -6.71
CA GLU A 254 -22.49 8.94 -7.31
C GLU A 254 -20.97 8.97 -7.15
N TRP A 255 -20.39 8.08 -6.34
CA TRP A 255 -18.94 7.92 -6.16
C TRP A 255 -18.37 6.75 -6.97
N SER A 256 -19.19 6.10 -7.79
CA SER A 256 -18.75 4.94 -8.57
C SER A 256 -17.47 5.25 -9.35
N ASN A 257 -16.44 4.45 -9.12
CA ASN A 257 -15.08 4.57 -9.67
C ASN A 257 -14.32 5.85 -9.26
N ASP A 258 -14.77 6.57 -8.24
CA ASP A 258 -13.94 7.58 -7.58
C ASP A 258 -12.89 6.89 -6.68
N LEU A 259 -11.71 7.49 -6.57
CA LEU A 259 -10.62 7.02 -5.71
C LEU A 259 -10.76 7.64 -4.32
N LEU A 260 -10.94 6.82 -3.31
CA LEU A 260 -10.89 7.21 -1.91
C LEU A 260 -9.44 7.14 -1.41
N ILE A 261 -8.99 8.15 -0.66
CA ILE A 261 -7.62 8.27 -0.17
C ILE A 261 -7.65 8.68 1.28
N THR A 262 -6.96 7.94 2.12
CA THR A 262 -6.79 8.29 3.53
C THR A 262 -5.49 9.06 3.78
N SER A 263 -5.49 9.94 4.77
CA SER A 263 -4.35 10.77 5.14
C SER A 263 -4.04 10.69 6.63
N LEU A 264 -2.80 10.35 6.94
CA LEU A 264 -2.29 10.32 8.32
C LEU A 264 -2.06 11.73 8.88
N LYS A 265 -1.48 12.62 8.07
CA LYS A 265 -1.05 13.94 8.53
C LYS A 265 -2.22 14.89 8.72
N PHE A 266 -3.12 14.95 7.75
CA PHE A 266 -4.27 15.83 7.82
C PHE A 266 -5.54 15.15 8.32
N LYS A 267 -5.44 13.88 8.77
CA LYS A 267 -6.54 13.14 9.42
C LYS A 267 -7.83 13.21 8.61
N MET A 268 -7.72 12.92 7.32
CA MET A 268 -8.82 13.11 6.38
C MET A 268 -9.04 11.91 5.48
N LEU A 269 -10.26 11.80 4.96
CA LEU A 269 -10.64 11.00 3.81
C LEU A 269 -10.89 11.95 2.64
N LEU A 270 -10.16 11.77 1.57
CA LEU A 270 -10.33 12.43 0.29
C LEU A 270 -11.07 11.54 -0.69
N LYS A 271 -11.82 12.14 -1.59
CA LYS A 271 -12.41 11.52 -2.77
C LYS A 271 -11.89 12.23 -4.01
N ILE A 272 -11.36 11.48 -4.96
CA ILE A 272 -10.80 12.00 -6.20
C ILE A 272 -11.51 11.34 -7.37
N SER A 273 -12.09 12.17 -8.25
CA SER A 273 -12.64 11.72 -9.51
C SER A 273 -11.58 11.80 -10.61
N ILE A 274 -11.37 10.69 -11.32
CA ILE A 274 -10.39 10.58 -12.41
C ILE A 274 -11.14 10.38 -13.72
N SER A 275 -10.91 11.27 -14.69
CA SER A 275 -11.48 11.19 -16.04
C SER A 275 -10.36 11.33 -17.06
N ASP A 276 -10.30 10.41 -18.03
CA ASP A 276 -9.29 10.40 -19.10
C ASP A 276 -7.84 10.47 -18.57
N GLY A 277 -7.59 9.80 -17.44
CA GLY A 277 -6.27 9.77 -16.78
C GLY A 277 -5.89 11.04 -16.03
N ASN A 278 -6.79 12.01 -15.90
CA ASN A 278 -6.57 13.26 -15.18
C ASN A 278 -7.55 13.41 -14.01
N VAL A 279 -7.11 14.12 -12.95
CA VAL A 279 -7.99 14.46 -11.85
C VAL A 279 -8.97 15.53 -12.31
N SER A 280 -10.27 15.22 -12.24
CA SER A 280 -11.35 16.14 -12.57
C SER A 280 -11.94 16.83 -11.35
N ASN A 281 -11.87 16.18 -10.18
CA ASN A 281 -12.36 16.75 -8.92
C ASN A 281 -11.63 16.16 -7.72
N GLU A 282 -11.40 16.98 -6.68
CA GLU A 282 -10.86 16.58 -5.37
C GLU A 282 -11.79 17.12 -4.28
N THR A 283 -12.29 16.24 -3.42
CA THR A 283 -13.25 16.58 -2.37
C THR A 283 -12.82 15.97 -1.04
N ILE A 284 -12.81 16.77 0.01
CA ILE A 284 -12.61 16.29 1.39
C ILE A 284 -13.97 15.77 1.90
N ILE A 285 -14.07 14.47 2.15
CA ILE A 285 -15.28 13.84 2.69
C ILE A 285 -15.31 13.95 4.21
N LEU A 286 -14.15 13.76 4.85
CA LEU A 286 -14.00 13.77 6.29
C LEU A 286 -12.66 14.39 6.66
N LYS A 287 -12.63 15.24 7.71
CA LYS A 287 -11.40 15.82 8.25
C LYS A 287 -11.50 16.03 9.75
N ASP A 288 -10.45 15.68 10.48
CA ASP A 288 -10.28 15.85 11.94
C ASP A 288 -11.42 15.22 12.79
N LYS A 289 -12.08 14.16 12.29
CA LYS A 289 -13.18 13.46 12.99
C LYS A 289 -12.77 12.12 13.59
N ILE A 290 -11.81 11.43 12.97
CA ILE A 290 -11.42 10.04 13.29
C ILE A 290 -9.99 9.98 13.87
N GLY A 291 -9.19 11.01 13.71
CA GLY A 291 -7.75 10.97 14.01
C GLY A 291 -6.93 10.62 12.76
N ARG A 292 -5.77 10.01 12.94
CA ARG A 292 -4.90 9.57 11.84
C ARG A 292 -5.56 8.35 11.19
N ILE A 293 -5.96 8.46 9.93
CA ILE A 293 -6.63 7.36 9.23
C ILE A 293 -5.57 6.51 8.54
N ARG A 294 -5.48 5.23 8.91
CA ARG A 294 -4.46 4.30 8.38
C ARG A 294 -4.91 3.59 7.11
N ASP A 295 -6.17 3.17 7.07
CA ASP A 295 -6.66 2.27 6.05
C ASP A 295 -8.11 2.56 5.69
N VAL A 296 -8.50 2.21 4.46
CA VAL A 296 -9.86 2.31 3.94
C VAL A 296 -10.21 1.07 3.14
N ASP A 297 -11.36 0.47 3.42
CA ASP A 297 -11.87 -0.66 2.66
C ASP A 297 -13.38 -0.51 2.40
N VAL A 298 -13.89 -1.19 1.37
CA VAL A 298 -15.28 -1.12 0.95
C VAL A 298 -15.84 -2.54 0.83
N ASN A 299 -16.88 -2.86 1.60
CA ASN A 299 -17.49 -4.17 1.51
C ASN A 299 -18.39 -4.33 0.27
N SER A 300 -18.94 -5.53 0.05
CA SER A 300 -19.76 -5.83 -1.13
C SER A 300 -21.07 -5.01 -1.21
N LYS A 301 -21.51 -4.44 -0.07
CA LYS A 301 -22.68 -3.54 -0.01
C LYS A 301 -22.35 -2.10 -0.37
N GLY A 302 -21.06 -1.77 -0.49
CA GLY A 302 -20.58 -0.41 -0.73
C GLY A 302 -20.46 0.42 0.55
N GLU A 303 -20.52 -0.20 1.72
CA GLU A 303 -20.25 0.46 2.99
C GLU A 303 -18.75 0.68 3.12
N ILE A 304 -18.34 1.90 3.51
CA ILE A 304 -16.92 2.29 3.64
C ILE A 304 -16.49 2.11 5.09
N PHE A 305 -15.37 1.43 5.28
CA PHE A 305 -14.76 1.23 6.59
C PHE A 305 -13.40 1.90 6.67
N LEU A 306 -13.13 2.52 7.79
CA LEU A 306 -11.87 3.21 8.09
C LEU A 306 -11.30 2.69 9.40
N ILE A 307 -9.98 2.64 9.51
CA ILE A 307 -9.30 2.34 10.76
C ILE A 307 -8.32 3.46 11.12
N SER A 308 -8.26 3.82 12.41
CA SER A 308 -7.33 4.83 12.92
C SER A 308 -5.95 4.23 13.23
N ASP A 309 -4.89 5.05 13.09
CA ASP A 309 -3.50 4.72 13.40
C ASP A 309 -3.16 5.14 14.84
N GLU A 310 -3.71 4.40 15.80
CA GLU A 310 -3.61 4.71 17.24
C GLU A 310 -3.41 3.40 18.02
N SER A 311 -2.89 3.50 19.26
CA SER A 311 -2.70 2.34 20.14
C SER A 311 -4.01 1.61 20.49
N ASN A 312 -5.10 2.38 20.58
CA ASN A 312 -6.47 1.88 20.71
C ASN A 312 -7.25 2.25 19.47
N SER A 313 -7.01 1.52 18.38
CA SER A 313 -7.65 1.77 17.10
C SER A 313 -9.14 1.50 17.11
N THR A 314 -9.88 2.27 16.33
CA THR A 314 -11.33 2.12 16.14
C THR A 314 -11.62 1.87 14.68
N ILE A 315 -12.53 0.93 14.42
CA ILE A 315 -13.12 0.74 13.09
C ILE A 315 -14.33 1.68 12.97
N TRP A 316 -14.32 2.50 11.96
CA TRP A 316 -15.39 3.44 11.65
C TRP A 316 -16.10 3.01 10.38
N LYS A 317 -17.44 3.08 10.39
CA LYS A 317 -18.26 2.82 9.20
C LYS A 317 -18.89 4.13 8.75
N ILE A 318 -18.76 4.42 7.45
CA ILE A 318 -19.44 5.54 6.79
C ILE A 318 -20.67 5.00 6.06
N THR A 319 -21.83 5.58 6.35
CA THR A 319 -23.11 5.25 5.74
C THR A 319 -23.77 6.48 5.15
N ASN A 320 -24.58 6.29 4.11
CA ASN A 320 -25.32 7.38 3.48
C ASN A 320 -26.58 7.70 4.30
N PRO A 321 -26.70 8.92 4.88
CA PRO A 321 -27.86 9.27 5.70
C PRO A 321 -29.17 9.33 4.93
N LYS A 322 -29.13 9.40 3.57
CA LYS A 322 -30.32 9.41 2.72
C LYS A 322 -30.91 8.02 2.47
N ARG A 323 -30.24 6.96 2.92
CA ARG A 323 -30.66 5.56 2.74
C ARG A 323 -31.13 4.87 4.03
N LYS A 324 -31.43 5.66 5.06
CA LYS A 324 -32.04 5.19 6.31
C LYS A 324 -33.54 5.01 6.18
#